data_52e2332b6b9bb7003af440fa4f3713ba
#
_entry.id   52e2332b6b9bb7003af440fa4f3713ba
#
_cell.length_a   1.000
_cell.length_b   1.000
_cell.length_c   1.000
_cell.angle_alpha   90.00
_cell.angle_beta   90.00
_cell.angle_gamma   90.00
#
_symmetry.space_group_name_H-M   'P 1'
#
loop_
_entity.id
_entity.type
_entity.pdbx_description
1 polymer ?
#
loop_
_entity_poly.entity_id
_entity_poly.type
_entity_poly.pdbx_seq_one_letter_code
_entity_poly.pdbx_strand_id
1 'polypeptide(L)'
;KDVSNNDVEPIAQVPDEGGGHHHHHHHGHGSLDPHVWHDPANVIKMSKVISKNLKKDISIFNRKDRKFINERIDSTESLLSDLNGWIIDQVSTIPEQDRLIVSKHKAMDYYGAAFGFKTVSLLDTLGESSSLRPEKISSTLNMLKEENVKTIFPEQIPASKLLKNLSRQSSVPLASNQIFVDGLMMDGNTVSVAVHNTCTIVDSLGGSCDKESGS
;
A
#
# COMPACT_ATOMS: atom_id res chain seq x y z
N LYS A 1 -11.90 7.35 19.35
CA LYS A 1 -10.46 7.57 19.57
C LYS A 1 -9.75 7.06 18.37
N ASP A 2 -8.97 7.91 17.76
CA ASP A 2 -8.27 7.67 16.51
C ASP A 2 -7.29 6.51 16.69
N VAL A 3 -7.37 5.50 15.84
CA VAL A 3 -6.48 4.32 15.86
C VAL A 3 -5.03 4.74 15.61
N SER A 4 -4.83 5.91 14.98
CA SER A 4 -3.51 6.43 14.61
C SER A 4 -2.61 6.82 15.79
N ASN A 5 -3.13 6.92 17.01
CA ASN A 5 -2.38 7.60 18.06
C ASN A 5 -1.58 6.73 19.03
N ASN A 6 -1.74 5.39 19.08
CA ASN A 6 -0.99 4.59 20.06
C ASN A 6 -0.55 3.18 19.62
N ASP A 7 -1.03 2.65 18.48
CA ASP A 7 -0.85 1.25 18.16
C ASP A 7 -0.24 0.96 16.76
N VAL A 8 -0.23 1.96 15.87
CA VAL A 8 0.38 1.88 14.53
C VAL A 8 1.33 3.07 14.39
N GLU A 9 2.58 2.82 14.05
CA GLU A 9 3.52 3.92 13.76
C GLU A 9 3.16 4.52 12.40
N PRO A 10 2.73 5.80 12.37
CA PRO A 10 2.33 6.44 11.13
C PRO A 10 3.55 6.84 10.32
N ILE A 11 3.48 6.64 9.00
CA ILE A 11 4.44 7.19 8.06
C ILE A 11 3.98 8.61 7.71
N ALA A 12 4.82 9.61 8.03
CA ALA A 12 4.56 10.99 7.65
C ALA A 12 4.75 11.16 6.14
N GLN A 13 3.77 11.77 5.48
CA GLN A 13 3.95 12.21 4.09
C GLN A 13 4.93 13.39 4.08
N VAL A 14 5.91 13.37 3.19
CA VAL A 14 6.83 14.50 3.01
C VAL A 14 6.02 15.70 2.51
N PRO A 15 6.12 16.89 3.15
CA PRO A 15 5.44 18.08 2.66
C PRO A 15 5.90 18.39 1.23
N ASP A 16 4.97 18.73 0.34
CA ASP A 16 5.28 19.19 -1.00
C ASP A 16 6.01 20.55 -0.91
N GLU A 17 7.29 20.58 -1.23
CA GLU A 17 8.07 21.82 -1.34
C GLU A 17 7.75 22.57 -2.66
N GLY A 18 6.47 22.86 -2.88
CA GLY A 18 5.97 23.64 -4.00
C GLY A 18 5.63 25.07 -3.56
N GLY A 19 6.56 26.02 -3.74
CA GLY A 19 6.35 27.42 -3.42
C GLY A 19 5.19 28.06 -4.19
N GLY A 20 4.22 28.62 -3.47
CA GLY A 20 3.15 29.46 -3.99
C GLY A 20 2.33 30.07 -2.87
N HIS A 21 2.58 31.38 -2.63
CA HIS A 21 1.85 32.17 -1.64
C HIS A 21 0.34 32.23 -1.94
N HIS A 22 -0.49 31.60 -1.13
CA HIS A 22 -1.84 32.07 -0.83
C HIS A 22 -2.17 31.74 0.64
N HIS A 23 -2.46 32.81 1.41
CA HIS A 23 -2.86 32.75 2.81
C HIS A 23 -4.23 32.06 2.95
N HIS A 24 -4.22 30.81 3.36
CA HIS A 24 -5.32 30.22 4.12
C HIS A 24 -4.72 29.51 5.32
N HIS A 25 -5.15 29.93 6.53
CA HIS A 25 -4.75 29.32 7.79
C HIS A 25 -5.26 27.87 7.83
N HIS A 26 -4.49 26.93 7.32
CA HIS A 26 -4.61 25.53 7.68
C HIS A 26 -3.49 25.21 8.65
N HIS A 27 -3.89 24.79 9.86
CA HIS A 27 -2.96 24.23 10.83
C HIS A 27 -2.25 23.04 10.19
N GLY A 28 -0.96 23.20 9.90
CA GLY A 28 -0.12 22.16 9.28
C GLY A 28 0.16 21.02 10.24
N HIS A 29 -0.81 20.15 10.41
CA HIS A 29 -0.53 18.78 10.77
C HIS A 29 -0.17 18.10 9.47
N GLY A 30 1.10 17.68 9.30
CA GLY A 30 1.52 16.86 8.17
C GLY A 30 0.50 15.73 8.02
N SER A 31 -0.09 15.61 6.83
CA SER A 31 -1.11 14.58 6.62
C SER A 31 -0.43 13.23 6.81
N LEU A 32 -0.98 12.40 7.70
CA LEU A 32 -0.49 11.06 7.92
C LEU A 32 -0.95 10.19 6.74
N ASP A 33 -0.10 9.25 6.36
CA ASP A 33 -0.47 8.25 5.36
C ASP A 33 -1.57 7.34 5.93
N PRO A 34 -2.78 7.30 5.32
CA PRO A 34 -3.88 6.49 5.82
C PRO A 34 -3.76 5.00 5.47
N HIS A 35 -2.88 4.61 4.53
CA HIS A 35 -2.85 3.28 3.90
C HIS A 35 -2.19 2.18 4.78
N VAL A 36 -2.43 2.26 6.10
CA VAL A 36 -1.84 1.38 7.13
C VAL A 36 -2.15 -0.11 6.91
N TRP A 37 -3.25 -0.42 6.22
CA TRP A 37 -3.75 -1.79 6.00
C TRP A 37 -2.91 -2.62 5.03
N HIS A 38 -1.96 -2.02 4.32
CA HIS A 38 -1.05 -2.76 3.46
C HIS A 38 0.06 -3.51 4.22
N ASP A 39 0.16 -3.29 5.54
CA ASP A 39 0.99 -4.08 6.44
C ASP A 39 0.09 -4.98 7.32
N PRO A 40 0.14 -6.32 7.19
CA PRO A 40 -0.64 -7.25 8.02
C PRO A 40 -0.42 -7.07 9.52
N ALA A 41 0.79 -6.68 9.95
CA ALA A 41 1.07 -6.42 11.36
C ALA A 41 0.26 -5.22 11.89
N ASN A 42 0.03 -4.20 11.07
CA ASN A 42 -0.83 -3.09 11.43
C ASN A 42 -2.31 -3.50 11.49
N VAL A 43 -2.76 -4.37 10.58
CA VAL A 43 -4.14 -4.91 10.62
C VAL A 43 -4.37 -5.70 11.92
N ILE A 44 -3.38 -6.48 12.40
CA ILE A 44 -3.42 -7.15 13.71
C ILE A 44 -3.59 -6.13 14.84
N LYS A 45 -2.79 -5.06 14.85
CA LYS A 45 -2.88 -3.99 15.87
C LYS A 45 -4.28 -3.33 15.85
N MET A 46 -4.80 -3.02 14.66
CA MET A 46 -6.15 -2.46 14.48
C MET A 46 -7.22 -3.40 15.04
N SER A 47 -7.14 -4.70 14.74
CA SER A 47 -8.08 -5.71 15.24
C SER A 47 -8.09 -5.78 16.77
N LYS A 48 -6.91 -5.69 17.41
CA LYS A 48 -6.77 -5.64 18.87
C LYS A 48 -7.44 -4.38 19.47
N VAL A 49 -7.22 -3.22 18.85
CA VAL A 49 -7.83 -1.97 19.31
C VAL A 49 -9.36 -2.02 19.20
N ILE A 50 -9.87 -2.50 18.07
CA ILE A 50 -11.31 -2.68 17.86
C ILE A 50 -11.89 -3.62 18.92
N SER A 51 -11.29 -4.80 19.10
CA SER A 51 -11.72 -5.78 20.11
C SER A 51 -11.73 -5.21 21.53
N LYS A 52 -10.66 -4.50 21.91
CA LYS A 52 -10.55 -3.86 23.22
C LYS A 52 -11.67 -2.84 23.48
N ASN A 53 -12.02 -2.06 22.45
CA ASN A 53 -13.09 -1.06 22.58
C ASN A 53 -14.48 -1.70 22.56
N LEU A 54 -14.72 -2.70 21.71
CA LEU A 54 -15.97 -3.46 21.73
C LEU A 54 -16.22 -4.10 23.11
N LYS A 55 -15.19 -4.63 23.76
CA LYS A 55 -15.31 -5.26 25.10
C LYS A 55 -15.56 -4.27 26.23
N LYS A 56 -15.24 -2.98 26.07
CA LYS A 56 -15.52 -1.93 27.07
C LYS A 56 -16.99 -1.55 27.12
N ASP A 57 -17.70 -1.68 26.00
CA ASP A 57 -19.12 -1.37 25.89
C ASP A 57 -19.99 -2.56 26.37
N ILE A 58 -19.78 -2.90 27.63
CA ILE A 58 -20.08 -4.16 28.28
C ILE A 58 -21.59 -4.40 28.47
N SER A 59 -22.43 -3.38 28.38
CA SER A 59 -23.87 -3.50 28.57
C SER A 59 -24.57 -4.37 27.51
N ILE A 60 -23.91 -4.55 26.35
CA ILE A 60 -24.48 -5.25 25.18
C ILE A 60 -24.00 -6.69 25.08
N PHE A 61 -22.78 -7.02 25.58
CA PHE A 61 -22.16 -8.35 25.38
C PHE A 61 -22.15 -9.20 26.65
N ASN A 62 -22.74 -10.38 26.57
CA ASN A 62 -22.68 -11.41 27.62
C ASN A 62 -21.33 -12.15 27.58
N ARG A 63 -21.11 -13.10 28.52
CA ARG A 63 -19.87 -13.88 28.62
C ARG A 63 -19.58 -14.72 27.36
N LYS A 64 -20.64 -15.24 26.71
CA LYS A 64 -20.53 -16.07 25.51
C LYS A 64 -20.07 -15.21 24.32
N ASP A 65 -20.64 -14.01 24.18
CA ASP A 65 -20.27 -13.08 23.11
C ASP A 65 -18.80 -12.65 23.22
N ARG A 66 -18.31 -12.39 24.44
CA ARG A 66 -16.90 -12.05 24.67
C ARG A 66 -15.95 -13.18 24.34
N LYS A 67 -16.34 -14.43 24.66
CA LYS A 67 -15.55 -15.60 24.29
C LYS A 67 -15.46 -15.71 22.78
N PHE A 68 -16.58 -15.58 22.08
CA PHE A 68 -16.64 -15.58 20.61
C PHE A 68 -15.75 -14.50 19.98
N ILE A 69 -15.82 -13.26 20.50
CA ILE A 69 -14.97 -12.14 20.02
C ILE A 69 -13.49 -12.48 20.20
N ASN A 70 -13.09 -13.04 21.36
CA ASN A 70 -11.71 -13.43 21.59
C ASN A 70 -11.24 -14.49 20.59
N GLU A 71 -12.02 -15.56 20.41
CA GLU A 71 -11.70 -16.64 19.48
C GLU A 71 -11.56 -16.12 18.05
N ARG A 72 -12.39 -15.14 17.65
CA ARG A 72 -12.27 -14.51 16.32
C ARG A 72 -11.02 -13.66 16.18
N ILE A 73 -10.65 -12.90 17.22
CA ILE A 73 -9.42 -12.13 17.21
C ILE A 73 -8.20 -13.04 17.12
N ASP A 74 -8.14 -14.09 17.96
CA ASP A 74 -7.02 -15.03 17.96
C ASP A 74 -6.88 -15.72 16.59
N SER A 75 -8.00 -16.12 15.98
CA SER A 75 -7.99 -16.68 14.62
C SER A 75 -7.54 -15.68 13.56
N THR A 76 -7.96 -14.43 13.68
CA THR A 76 -7.55 -13.34 12.75
C THR A 76 -6.07 -13.03 12.89
N GLU A 77 -5.54 -12.99 14.13
CA GLU A 77 -4.12 -12.77 14.38
C GLU A 77 -3.27 -13.90 13.79
N SER A 78 -3.67 -15.16 13.97
CA SER A 78 -2.99 -16.31 13.36
C SER A 78 -2.96 -16.19 11.84
N LEU A 79 -4.12 -15.99 11.21
CA LEU A 79 -4.24 -15.86 9.76
C LEU A 79 -3.37 -14.72 9.20
N LEU A 80 -3.38 -13.55 9.84
CA LEU A 80 -2.59 -12.41 9.38
C LEU A 80 -1.09 -12.59 9.64
N SER A 81 -0.71 -13.34 10.69
CA SER A 81 0.69 -13.71 10.94
C SER A 81 1.20 -14.68 9.88
N ASP A 82 0.38 -15.67 9.51
CA ASP A 82 0.71 -16.62 8.45
C ASP A 82 0.81 -15.90 7.10
N LEU A 83 -0.13 -14.98 6.79
CA LEU A 83 -0.06 -14.12 5.61
C LEU A 83 1.22 -13.29 5.58
N ASN A 84 1.60 -12.68 6.71
CA ASN A 84 2.83 -11.89 6.80
C ASN A 84 4.07 -12.74 6.50
N GLY A 85 4.16 -13.94 7.05
CA GLY A 85 5.24 -14.90 6.76
C GLY A 85 5.26 -15.27 5.29
N TRP A 86 4.11 -15.60 4.72
CA TRP A 86 3.96 -15.92 3.32
C TRP A 86 4.44 -14.76 2.40
N ILE A 87 4.05 -13.51 2.69
CA ILE A 87 4.50 -12.35 1.91
C ILE A 87 6.03 -12.23 1.94
N ILE A 88 6.64 -12.40 3.12
CA ILE A 88 8.10 -12.36 3.27
C ILE A 88 8.76 -13.41 2.36
N ASP A 89 8.24 -14.64 2.37
CA ASP A 89 8.78 -15.73 1.54
C ASP A 89 8.66 -15.42 0.05
N GLN A 90 7.50 -14.92 -0.41
CA GLN A 90 7.32 -14.55 -1.81
C GLN A 90 8.26 -13.41 -2.22
N VAL A 91 8.33 -12.34 -1.41
CA VAL A 91 9.19 -11.18 -1.66
C VAL A 91 10.68 -11.56 -1.67
N SER A 92 11.08 -12.57 -0.89
CA SER A 92 12.46 -13.06 -0.86
C SER A 92 12.95 -13.56 -2.21
N THR A 93 12.05 -13.92 -3.12
CA THR A 93 12.38 -14.36 -4.49
C THR A 93 12.76 -13.21 -5.43
N ILE A 94 12.50 -11.95 -5.04
CA ILE A 94 12.89 -10.77 -5.81
C ILE A 94 14.31 -10.36 -5.44
N PRO A 95 15.22 -10.13 -6.39
CA PRO A 95 16.53 -9.54 -6.11
C PRO A 95 16.39 -8.20 -5.38
N GLU A 96 17.19 -7.97 -4.33
CA GLU A 96 17.05 -6.75 -3.48
C GLU A 96 17.12 -5.45 -4.28
N GLN A 97 18.01 -5.39 -5.29
CA GLN A 97 18.17 -4.21 -6.15
C GLN A 97 16.95 -3.92 -7.04
N ASP A 98 16.03 -4.88 -7.19
CA ASP A 98 14.83 -4.75 -8.01
C ASP A 98 13.56 -4.49 -7.16
N ARG A 99 13.70 -4.38 -5.82
CA ARG A 99 12.59 -4.10 -4.90
C ARG A 99 12.19 -2.63 -4.90
N LEU A 100 11.66 -2.18 -6.02
CA LEU A 100 11.15 -0.82 -6.22
C LEU A 100 9.71 -0.88 -6.75
N ILE A 101 8.77 -0.34 -5.98
CA ILE A 101 7.36 -0.20 -6.37
C ILE A 101 7.15 1.22 -6.88
N VAL A 102 6.76 1.34 -8.15
CA VAL A 102 6.36 2.61 -8.76
C VAL A 102 4.87 2.53 -9.05
N SER A 103 4.07 3.33 -8.36
CA SER A 103 2.60 3.39 -8.49
C SER A 103 2.11 4.80 -8.82
N LYS A 104 0.81 4.94 -9.08
CA LYS A 104 0.25 6.24 -9.43
C LYS A 104 0.28 7.20 -8.25
N HIS A 105 -0.26 6.81 -7.10
CA HIS A 105 -0.25 7.63 -5.89
C HIS A 105 0.46 6.94 -4.72
N LYS A 106 0.69 7.69 -3.65
CA LYS A 106 1.47 7.26 -2.49
C LYS A 106 0.61 6.40 -1.55
N ALA A 107 0.50 5.11 -1.86
CA ALA A 107 -0.32 4.18 -1.09
C ALA A 107 0.42 2.94 -0.58
N MET A 108 1.63 2.68 -1.09
CA MET A 108 2.36 1.44 -0.80
C MET A 108 3.51 1.60 0.22
N ASP A 109 3.58 2.73 0.92
CA ASP A 109 4.70 3.01 1.83
C ASP A 109 4.75 2.06 3.03
N TYR A 110 3.59 1.71 3.61
CA TYR A 110 3.55 0.72 4.69
C TYR A 110 3.93 -0.68 4.22
N TYR A 111 3.51 -1.08 3.02
CA TYR A 111 3.96 -2.33 2.41
C TYR A 111 5.47 -2.30 2.15
N GLY A 112 5.97 -1.20 1.58
CA GLY A 112 7.39 -1.01 1.33
C GLY A 112 8.23 -1.10 2.60
N ALA A 113 7.81 -0.40 3.67
CA ALA A 113 8.49 -0.43 4.97
C ALA A 113 8.48 -1.82 5.61
N ALA A 114 7.35 -2.56 5.49
CA ALA A 114 7.21 -3.89 6.09
C ALA A 114 8.04 -4.95 5.35
N PHE A 115 8.16 -4.86 4.02
CA PHE A 115 8.72 -5.92 3.18
C PHE A 115 9.99 -5.53 2.41
N GLY A 116 10.59 -4.38 2.73
CA GLY A 116 11.89 -3.99 2.19
C GLY A 116 11.86 -3.48 0.76
N PHE A 117 10.81 -2.75 0.37
CA PHE A 117 10.75 -2.05 -0.92
C PHE A 117 11.02 -0.55 -0.76
N LYS A 118 11.68 0.03 -1.73
CA LYS A 118 11.57 1.46 -2.03
C LYS A 118 10.24 1.71 -2.75
N THR A 119 9.55 2.79 -2.42
CA THR A 119 8.28 3.19 -3.05
C THR A 119 8.41 4.54 -3.72
N VAL A 120 7.80 4.71 -4.88
CA VAL A 120 7.77 5.98 -5.62
C VAL A 120 6.36 6.22 -6.13
N SER A 121 5.82 7.40 -5.81
CA SER A 121 4.54 7.89 -6.34
C SER A 121 4.77 8.77 -7.57
N LEU A 122 4.11 8.44 -8.68
CA LEU A 122 4.18 9.24 -9.89
C LEU A 122 3.45 10.58 -9.76
N LEU A 123 2.42 10.67 -8.92
CA LEU A 123 1.73 11.93 -8.66
C LEU A 123 2.60 12.90 -7.87
N ASP A 124 3.41 12.43 -6.93
CA ASP A 124 4.35 13.26 -6.19
C ASP A 124 5.42 13.87 -7.13
N THR A 125 5.86 13.10 -8.13
CA THR A 125 6.84 13.58 -9.12
C THR A 125 6.22 14.49 -10.18
N LEU A 126 4.96 14.23 -10.58
CA LEU A 126 4.25 14.97 -11.62
C LEU A 126 3.50 16.20 -11.09
N GLY A 127 3.16 16.21 -9.78
CA GLY A 127 2.28 17.17 -9.14
C GLY A 127 0.78 16.89 -9.40
N GLU A 128 -0.06 17.32 -8.47
CA GLU A 128 -1.52 17.08 -8.53
C GLU A 128 -2.26 17.96 -9.55
N SER A 129 -1.58 18.88 -10.22
CA SER A 129 -2.26 19.80 -11.14
C SER A 129 -2.78 19.08 -12.39
N SER A 130 -4.00 19.41 -12.80
CA SER A 130 -4.65 18.91 -14.01
C SER A 130 -3.90 19.18 -15.32
N SER A 131 -2.88 20.04 -15.29
CA SER A 131 -1.98 20.33 -16.41
C SER A 131 -0.60 19.77 -16.12
N LEU A 132 -0.30 18.62 -16.72
CA LEU A 132 1.04 18.04 -16.69
C LEU A 132 2.02 18.97 -17.39
N ARG A 133 2.94 19.55 -16.64
CA ARG A 133 3.99 20.40 -17.19
C ARG A 133 5.03 19.54 -17.91
N PRO A 134 5.48 19.92 -19.12
CA PRO A 134 6.47 19.15 -19.87
C PRO A 134 7.75 18.83 -19.06
N GLU A 135 8.20 19.76 -18.22
CA GLU A 135 9.39 19.60 -17.38
C GLU A 135 9.20 18.46 -16.35
N LYS A 136 8.00 18.36 -15.77
CA LYS A 136 7.65 17.30 -14.82
C LYS A 136 7.59 15.94 -15.49
N ILE A 137 7.06 15.86 -16.70
CA ILE A 137 7.07 14.62 -17.49
C ILE A 137 8.51 14.21 -17.78
N SER A 138 9.36 15.13 -18.23
CA SER A 138 10.77 14.85 -18.53
C SER A 138 11.53 14.37 -17.28
N SER A 139 11.34 15.03 -16.13
CA SER A 139 11.98 14.62 -14.87
C SER A 139 11.50 13.23 -14.42
N THR A 140 10.21 12.92 -14.58
CA THR A 140 9.68 11.59 -14.27
C THR A 140 10.28 10.51 -15.18
N LEU A 141 10.39 10.77 -16.48
CA LEU A 141 11.01 9.84 -17.42
C LEU A 141 12.51 9.59 -17.09
N ASN A 142 13.22 10.63 -16.70
CA ASN A 142 14.62 10.51 -16.27
C ASN A 142 14.71 9.66 -14.98
N MET A 143 13.87 9.93 -13.98
CA MET A 143 13.80 9.14 -12.74
C MET A 143 13.53 7.67 -13.03
N LEU A 144 12.55 7.35 -13.89
CA LEU A 144 12.25 5.95 -14.26
C LEU A 144 13.47 5.23 -14.84
N LYS A 145 14.28 5.94 -15.60
CA LYS A 145 15.52 5.41 -16.19
C LYS A 145 16.66 5.31 -15.19
N GLU A 146 16.91 6.36 -14.42
CA GLU A 146 18.02 6.44 -13.45
C GLU A 146 17.85 5.41 -12.31
N GLU A 147 16.63 5.23 -11.82
CA GLU A 147 16.29 4.24 -10.80
C GLU A 147 16.17 2.80 -11.38
N ASN A 148 16.43 2.62 -12.68
CA ASN A 148 16.31 1.31 -13.37
C ASN A 148 14.96 0.61 -13.08
N VAL A 149 13.87 1.39 -13.14
CA VAL A 149 12.51 0.89 -12.84
C VAL A 149 12.16 -0.27 -13.77
N LYS A 150 11.78 -1.40 -13.19
CA LYS A 150 11.42 -2.62 -13.94
C LYS A 150 9.98 -2.58 -14.42
N THR A 151 9.07 -2.02 -13.63
CA THR A 151 7.62 -2.07 -13.88
C THR A 151 6.94 -0.89 -13.19
N ILE A 152 5.92 -0.33 -13.85
CA ILE A 152 4.98 0.60 -13.24
C ILE A 152 3.70 -0.16 -12.90
N PHE A 153 3.20 -0.03 -11.67
CA PHE A 153 2.02 -0.73 -11.19
C PHE A 153 0.76 0.12 -11.38
N PRO A 154 -0.17 -0.26 -12.26
CA PRO A 154 -1.45 0.42 -12.38
C PRO A 154 -2.37 0.09 -11.21
N GLU A 155 -3.21 1.03 -10.80
CA GLU A 155 -4.22 0.88 -9.76
C GLU A 155 -5.62 0.62 -10.34
N GLN A 156 -5.71 0.55 -11.64
CA GLN A 156 -6.92 0.21 -12.41
C GLN A 156 -6.56 -0.41 -13.76
N ILE A 157 -7.41 -1.30 -14.24
CA ILE A 157 -7.33 -1.85 -15.60
C ILE A 157 -8.63 -1.50 -16.33
N PRO A 158 -8.55 -0.90 -17.53
CA PRO A 158 -7.34 -0.53 -18.27
C PRO A 158 -6.60 0.65 -17.61
N ALA A 159 -5.28 0.61 -17.68
CA ALA A 159 -4.44 1.68 -17.13
C ALA A 159 -4.76 3.04 -17.77
N SER A 160 -4.59 4.12 -17.01
CA SER A 160 -4.86 5.49 -17.46
C SER A 160 -4.02 5.88 -18.68
N LYS A 161 -4.49 6.86 -19.44
CA LYS A 161 -3.74 7.41 -20.59
C LYS A 161 -2.36 7.92 -20.19
N LEU A 162 -2.25 8.52 -19.01
CA LEU A 162 -0.99 9.00 -18.45
C LEU A 162 0.01 7.85 -18.26
N LEU A 163 -0.36 6.79 -17.55
CA LEU A 163 0.51 5.65 -17.32
C LEU A 163 0.93 4.96 -18.62
N LYS A 164 0.01 4.81 -19.57
CA LYS A 164 0.31 4.27 -20.90
C LYS A 164 1.33 5.13 -21.67
N ASN A 165 1.22 6.45 -21.56
CA ASN A 165 2.16 7.37 -22.21
C ASN A 165 3.54 7.32 -21.55
N LEU A 166 3.61 7.33 -20.22
CA LEU A 166 4.88 7.22 -19.48
C LEU A 166 5.57 5.88 -19.78
N SER A 167 4.85 4.78 -19.74
CA SER A 167 5.36 3.45 -20.10
C SER A 167 5.94 3.43 -21.51
N ARG A 168 5.21 3.95 -22.49
CA ARG A 168 5.70 3.99 -23.90
C ARG A 168 6.94 4.85 -24.07
N GLN A 169 6.99 6.02 -23.41
CA GLN A 169 8.13 6.95 -23.55
C GLN A 169 9.38 6.51 -22.77
N SER A 170 9.20 5.88 -21.61
CA SER A 170 10.29 5.34 -20.81
C SER A 170 10.76 3.96 -21.24
N SER A 171 9.94 3.25 -22.04
CA SER A 171 10.10 1.81 -22.32
C SER A 171 9.99 0.92 -21.08
N VAL A 172 9.47 1.45 -19.95
CA VAL A 172 9.17 0.67 -18.74
C VAL A 172 7.79 0.05 -18.88
N PRO A 173 7.62 -1.27 -18.76
CA PRO A 173 6.34 -1.93 -18.92
C PRO A 173 5.39 -1.58 -17.76
N LEU A 174 4.10 -1.68 -18.03
CA LEU A 174 3.07 -1.73 -16.98
C LEU A 174 2.91 -3.18 -16.52
N ALA A 175 2.66 -3.38 -15.23
CA ALA A 175 2.21 -4.68 -14.73
C ALA A 175 0.92 -5.09 -15.46
N SER A 176 0.78 -6.37 -15.74
CA SER A 176 -0.40 -6.93 -16.45
C SER A 176 -1.67 -6.85 -15.61
N ASN A 177 -1.51 -6.90 -14.29
CA ASN A 177 -2.59 -6.76 -13.33
C ASN A 177 -2.50 -5.43 -12.57
N GLN A 178 -3.64 -4.93 -12.10
CA GLN A 178 -3.66 -3.79 -11.18
C GLN A 178 -3.26 -4.22 -9.77
N ILE A 179 -2.75 -3.28 -8.98
CA ILE A 179 -2.72 -3.39 -7.53
C ILE A 179 -3.94 -2.70 -6.92
N PHE A 180 -4.53 -3.30 -5.89
CA PHE A 180 -5.64 -2.74 -5.15
C PHE A 180 -5.10 -1.97 -3.96
N VAL A 181 -5.28 -0.66 -3.95
CA VAL A 181 -4.72 0.23 -2.92
C VAL A 181 -5.77 0.81 -1.99
N ASP A 182 -6.93 1.23 -2.52
CA ASP A 182 -8.00 1.91 -1.76
C ASP A 182 -9.29 1.08 -1.64
N GLY A 183 -9.28 -0.17 -2.03
CA GLY A 183 -10.49 -0.99 -2.02
C GLY A 183 -10.22 -2.49 -2.10
N LEU A 184 -11.30 -3.25 -2.04
CA LEU A 184 -11.25 -4.70 -2.17
C LEU A 184 -11.53 -5.12 -3.63
N MET A 185 -11.07 -6.30 -3.97
CA MET A 185 -11.49 -7.01 -5.18
C MET A 185 -12.98 -7.37 -5.07
N MET A 186 -13.67 -7.53 -6.20
CA MET A 186 -15.02 -8.10 -6.20
C MET A 186 -14.99 -9.46 -5.52
N ASP A 187 -15.88 -9.67 -4.56
CA ASP A 187 -15.96 -10.89 -3.72
C ASP A 187 -14.67 -11.18 -2.91
N GLY A 188 -13.77 -10.20 -2.80
CA GLY A 188 -12.50 -10.30 -2.08
C GLY A 188 -12.56 -9.82 -0.63
N ASN A 189 -11.50 -10.12 0.08
CA ASN A 189 -11.24 -9.65 1.45
C ASN A 189 -9.79 -9.15 1.57
N THR A 190 -9.39 -8.72 2.75
CA THR A 190 -8.04 -8.19 3.01
C THR A 190 -6.94 -9.20 2.65
N VAL A 191 -7.14 -10.48 2.92
CA VAL A 191 -6.17 -11.54 2.60
C VAL A 191 -6.03 -11.71 1.09
N SER A 192 -7.15 -11.85 0.38
CA SER A 192 -7.14 -12.01 -1.08
C SER A 192 -6.53 -10.83 -1.81
N VAL A 193 -6.75 -9.59 -1.32
CA VAL A 193 -6.09 -8.39 -1.84
C VAL A 193 -4.59 -8.43 -1.58
N ALA A 194 -4.15 -8.78 -0.38
CA ALA A 194 -2.73 -8.88 -0.07
C ALA A 194 -2.03 -9.94 -0.92
N VAL A 195 -2.65 -11.11 -1.09
CA VAL A 195 -2.14 -12.18 -1.97
C VAL A 195 -2.05 -11.71 -3.43
N HIS A 196 -3.12 -11.09 -3.95
CA HIS A 196 -3.14 -10.57 -5.31
C HIS A 196 -2.05 -9.51 -5.54
N ASN A 197 -1.96 -8.52 -4.65
CA ASN A 197 -0.98 -7.44 -4.76
C ASN A 197 0.44 -7.99 -4.68
N THR A 198 0.71 -8.87 -3.71
CA THR A 198 2.03 -9.50 -3.54
C THR A 198 2.44 -10.26 -4.78
N CYS A 199 1.58 -11.13 -5.32
CA CYS A 199 1.91 -11.88 -6.53
C CYS A 199 2.05 -10.98 -7.76
N THR A 200 1.22 -9.95 -7.90
CA THR A 200 1.38 -8.97 -8.97
C THR A 200 2.74 -8.28 -8.91
N ILE A 201 3.18 -7.91 -7.71
CA ILE A 201 4.48 -7.24 -7.48
C ILE A 201 5.63 -8.23 -7.74
N VAL A 202 5.59 -9.41 -7.11
CA VAL A 202 6.64 -10.43 -7.18
C VAL A 202 6.88 -10.86 -8.62
N ASP A 203 5.84 -11.27 -9.34
CA ASP A 203 5.95 -11.75 -10.72
C ASP A 203 6.42 -10.64 -11.68
N SER A 204 5.99 -9.40 -11.44
CA SER A 204 6.38 -8.25 -12.28
C SER A 204 7.82 -7.79 -12.06
N LEU A 205 8.42 -8.10 -10.91
CA LEU A 205 9.79 -7.73 -10.56
C LEU A 205 10.79 -8.89 -10.71
N GLY A 206 10.38 -9.98 -11.36
CA GLY A 206 11.25 -11.11 -11.70
C GLY A 206 11.39 -12.17 -10.61
N GLY A 207 10.56 -12.10 -9.57
CA GLY A 207 10.39 -13.18 -8.60
C GLY A 207 9.45 -14.27 -9.09
N SER A 208 9.08 -15.16 -8.19
CA SER A 208 8.13 -16.25 -8.46
C SER A 208 7.14 -16.36 -7.31
N CYS A 209 5.86 -16.11 -7.58
CA CYS A 209 4.83 -16.14 -6.56
C CYS A 209 4.05 -17.46 -6.57
N ASP A 210 3.99 -18.11 -5.41
CA ASP A 210 3.13 -19.27 -5.15
C ASP A 210 1.80 -18.84 -4.50
N LYS A 211 0.77 -18.66 -5.32
CA LYS A 211 -0.56 -18.24 -4.87
C LYS A 211 -1.29 -19.31 -4.04
N GLU A 212 -1.03 -20.58 -4.32
CA GLU A 212 -1.77 -21.68 -3.69
C GLU A 212 -1.42 -21.81 -2.21
N SER A 213 -0.16 -21.52 -1.86
CA SER A 213 0.29 -21.53 -0.47
C SER A 213 -0.16 -20.32 0.35
N GLY A 214 -0.69 -19.27 -0.27
CA GLY A 214 -1.16 -18.04 0.39
C GLY A 214 -2.68 -17.92 0.57
N SER A 215 -3.44 -18.92 0.13
CA SER A 215 -4.91 -18.92 0.16
C SER A 215 -5.52 -19.77 1.27
#